data_81835044702f6fae6198865a855ef502
#
_entry.id   81835044702f6fae6198865a855ef502
#
_cell.length_a   1.000
_cell.length_b   1.000
_cell.length_c   1.000
_cell.angle_alpha   90.00
_cell.angle_beta   90.00
_cell.angle_gamma   90.00
#
_symmetry.space_group_name_H-M   'P 1'
#
loop_
_entity.id
_entity.type
_entity.pdbx_description
1 polymer ?
#
loop_
_entity_poly.entity_id
_entity_poly.type
_entity_poly.pdbx_seq_one_letter_code
_entity_poly.pdbx_strand_id
1 'polypeptide(L)'
;MGKFSKLGFILATLGSSIGLGHIWRFPYMVGHNGGSAFVLLYLALTLSLGIAMLLVEMLIGNLGKKDVVSNYQILDPKRKRYYPFTSFFILGGPLILSFYAVVLGWVLYYLFVVTFDLPKDLEQAKMQFSMLQNGSLIWPVIGFSACLLPTIWFVSRGIEEGIEKLNVVLMPLLFVIFIGLLVYAMTLESMPKALHFLFNFEIQKIDFKVVMDALGQMFFSLSLGVGTIITYSAFTPKKENLFKSSLLIVLPGILISLIAGVMIFTFVFEYHADVSQGPGLVFISLPLTFAKMGMSGQIVSLFFFMALVFAGITSTVSLIEPLALYLINRFNFSRLQASLWIGIVVYVLGVLVILSMNERYAKFLSFAHKSVFGWLDFITSSFLMPLGGLFSVLFIGWILNKKRSFLATKHFFNINAFKAWHFSVRFIAPVVILAIFILQFK
;
A
#
# COMPACT_ATOMS: atom_id res chain seq x y z
N MET A 1 -16.96 20.70 -5.07
CA MET A 1 -15.95 19.65 -4.82
C MET A 1 -14.58 20.29 -4.89
N GLY A 2 -13.78 20.15 -3.85
CA GLY A 2 -12.39 20.61 -3.83
C GLY A 2 -11.55 20.01 -4.97
N LYS A 3 -10.42 20.62 -5.29
CA LYS A 3 -9.51 20.12 -6.32
C LYS A 3 -8.12 20.05 -5.70
N PHE A 4 -7.40 18.98 -5.99
CA PHE A 4 -5.98 18.94 -5.67
C PHE A 4 -5.22 20.07 -6.39
N SER A 5 -4.26 20.68 -5.70
CA SER A 5 -3.15 21.33 -6.37
C SER A 5 -2.32 20.26 -7.11
N LYS A 6 -1.51 20.65 -8.08
CA LYS A 6 -0.67 19.70 -8.82
C LYS A 6 0.29 18.96 -7.89
N LEU A 7 0.91 19.66 -6.98
CA LEU A 7 1.81 19.08 -5.97
C LEU A 7 1.02 18.22 -4.98
N GLY A 8 -0.13 18.72 -4.51
CA GLY A 8 -1.01 17.99 -3.60
C GLY A 8 -1.51 16.66 -4.18
N PHE A 9 -1.88 16.62 -5.46
CA PHE A 9 -2.24 15.36 -6.14
C PHE A 9 -1.08 14.35 -6.14
N ILE A 10 0.13 14.79 -6.50
CA ILE A 10 1.30 13.91 -6.53
C ILE A 10 1.61 13.41 -5.12
N LEU A 11 1.68 14.30 -4.13
CA LEU A 11 1.99 13.93 -2.75
C LEU A 11 0.90 13.07 -2.09
N ALA A 12 -0.39 13.35 -2.35
CA ALA A 12 -1.48 12.52 -1.86
C ALA A 12 -1.47 11.11 -2.49
N THR A 13 -1.16 11.02 -3.79
CA THR A 13 -1.06 9.73 -4.46
C THR A 13 0.21 8.97 -4.05
N LEU A 14 1.32 9.68 -3.82
CA LEU A 14 2.52 9.13 -3.21
C LEU A 14 2.23 8.60 -1.79
N GLY A 15 1.54 9.37 -0.95
CA GLY A 15 1.17 8.94 0.40
C GLY A 15 0.19 7.77 0.42
N SER A 16 -0.65 7.64 -0.61
CA SER A 16 -1.45 6.43 -0.82
C SER A 16 -0.61 5.22 -1.19
N SER A 17 0.39 5.40 -2.03
CA SER A 17 1.29 4.34 -2.50
C SER A 17 2.35 4.01 -1.46
N ILE A 18 3.10 5.02 -0.98
CA ILE A 18 4.21 4.85 -0.02
C ILE A 18 3.64 4.67 1.39
N GLY A 19 3.23 3.46 1.69
CA GLY A 19 2.75 3.04 3.00
C GLY A 19 3.62 1.94 3.59
N LEU A 20 3.06 1.20 4.53
CA LEU A 20 3.69 -0.01 5.08
C LEU A 20 4.06 -1.03 3.98
N GLY A 21 3.41 -0.96 2.82
CA GLY A 21 3.72 -1.79 1.66
C GLY A 21 5.15 -1.65 1.14
N HIS A 22 5.69 -0.44 1.11
CA HIS A 22 7.04 -0.17 0.63
C HIS A 22 8.11 -0.35 1.72
N ILE A 23 7.77 -0.02 2.97
CA ILE A 23 8.74 0.09 4.06
C ILE A 23 8.79 -1.17 4.93
N TRP A 24 7.63 -1.83 5.09
CA TRP A 24 7.50 -3.04 5.90
C TRP A 24 7.36 -4.30 5.03
N ARG A 25 6.38 -4.31 4.10
CA ARG A 25 6.08 -5.50 3.30
C ARG A 25 7.18 -5.80 2.29
N PHE A 26 7.69 -4.82 1.56
CA PHE A 26 8.72 -5.02 0.56
C PHE A 26 10.01 -5.67 1.14
N PRO A 27 10.64 -5.16 2.23
CA PRO A 27 11.83 -5.79 2.77
C PRO A 27 11.61 -7.24 3.22
N TYR A 28 10.50 -7.54 3.91
CA TYR A 28 10.28 -8.92 4.31
C TYR A 28 10.00 -9.85 3.12
N MET A 29 9.31 -9.37 2.09
CA MET A 29 9.11 -10.14 0.86
C MET A 29 10.44 -10.40 0.14
N VAL A 30 11.35 -9.42 0.11
CA VAL A 30 12.73 -9.59 -0.38
C VAL A 30 13.46 -10.67 0.41
N GLY A 31 13.43 -10.61 1.74
CA GLY A 31 14.06 -11.59 2.62
C GLY A 31 13.51 -13.00 2.44
N HIS A 32 12.20 -13.13 2.29
CA HIS A 32 11.50 -14.42 2.13
C HIS A 32 11.71 -15.05 0.75
N ASN A 33 11.87 -14.23 -0.29
CA ASN A 33 11.97 -14.66 -1.69
C ASN A 33 13.38 -14.62 -2.26
N GLY A 34 14.40 -14.74 -1.43
CA GLY A 34 15.78 -14.92 -1.87
C GLY A 34 16.49 -13.66 -2.36
N GLY A 35 16.03 -12.47 -1.97
CA GLY A 35 16.76 -11.23 -2.20
C GLY A 35 16.57 -10.65 -3.61
N SER A 36 17.66 -10.61 -4.37
CA SER A 36 17.79 -9.91 -5.64
C SER A 36 16.84 -10.38 -6.75
N ALA A 37 16.46 -11.66 -6.80
CA ALA A 37 15.54 -12.20 -7.78
C ALA A 37 14.15 -11.54 -7.64
N PHE A 38 13.65 -11.40 -6.42
CA PHE A 38 12.41 -10.71 -6.13
C PHE A 38 12.49 -9.22 -6.47
N VAL A 39 13.60 -8.54 -6.11
CA VAL A 39 13.81 -7.12 -6.43
C VAL A 39 13.77 -6.89 -7.94
N LEU A 40 14.46 -7.71 -8.73
CA LEU A 40 14.46 -7.62 -10.19
C LEU A 40 13.05 -7.75 -10.76
N LEU A 41 12.29 -8.74 -10.34
CA LEU A 41 10.91 -8.96 -10.78
C LEU A 41 9.99 -7.81 -10.37
N TYR A 42 10.08 -7.37 -9.11
CA TYR A 42 9.30 -6.23 -8.63
C TYR A 42 9.57 -4.97 -9.46
N LEU A 43 10.84 -4.66 -9.75
CA LEU A 43 11.21 -3.51 -10.59
C LEU A 43 10.66 -3.67 -12.02
N ALA A 44 10.89 -4.83 -12.65
CA ALA A 44 10.44 -5.09 -14.01
C ALA A 44 8.91 -4.97 -14.14
N LEU A 45 8.16 -5.60 -13.21
CA LEU A 45 6.70 -5.57 -13.20
C LEU A 45 6.15 -4.18 -12.88
N THR A 46 6.75 -3.47 -11.91
CA THR A 46 6.27 -2.14 -11.51
C THR A 46 6.51 -1.11 -12.61
N LEU A 47 7.68 -1.13 -13.26
CA LEU A 47 8.01 -0.18 -14.34
C LEU A 47 7.27 -0.48 -15.64
N SER A 48 6.90 -1.73 -15.91
CA SER A 48 6.18 -2.10 -17.12
C SER A 48 4.66 -2.13 -16.91
N LEU A 49 4.17 -3.14 -16.19
CA LEU A 49 2.75 -3.38 -15.98
C LEU A 49 2.15 -2.38 -14.98
N GLY A 50 2.87 -2.08 -13.90
CA GLY A 50 2.42 -1.17 -12.85
C GLY A 50 2.13 0.24 -13.37
N ILE A 51 3.07 0.83 -14.15
CA ILE A 51 2.86 2.15 -14.78
C ILE A 51 1.68 2.11 -15.76
N ALA A 52 1.58 1.04 -16.57
CA ALA A 52 0.50 0.92 -17.54
C ALA A 52 -0.88 0.86 -16.85
N MET A 53 -1.00 0.12 -15.77
CA MET A 53 -2.24 -0.02 -14.99
C MET A 53 -2.56 1.24 -14.18
N LEU A 54 -1.55 1.86 -13.57
CA LEU A 54 -1.71 3.13 -12.86
C LEU A 54 -2.28 4.21 -13.79
N LEU A 55 -1.75 4.29 -15.01
CA LEU A 55 -2.25 5.21 -16.03
C LEU A 55 -3.69 4.89 -16.45
N VAL A 56 -4.08 3.62 -16.50
CA VAL A 56 -5.48 3.20 -16.76
C VAL A 56 -6.42 3.76 -15.67
N GLU A 57 -6.11 3.54 -14.41
CA GLU A 57 -6.95 4.02 -13.32
C GLU A 57 -6.99 5.55 -13.25
N MET A 58 -5.84 6.21 -13.44
CA MET A 58 -5.77 7.67 -13.54
C MET A 58 -6.64 8.20 -14.69
N LEU A 59 -6.63 7.54 -15.83
CA LEU A 59 -7.40 7.94 -17.00
C LEU A 59 -8.91 7.83 -16.74
N ILE A 60 -9.37 6.75 -16.10
CA ILE A 60 -10.77 6.55 -15.73
C ILE A 60 -11.24 7.69 -14.81
N GLY A 61 -10.50 7.99 -13.76
CA GLY A 61 -10.84 9.06 -12.82
C GLY A 61 -10.81 10.45 -13.46
N ASN A 62 -9.74 10.75 -14.22
CA ASN A 62 -9.58 12.06 -14.87
C ASN A 62 -10.66 12.34 -15.92
N LEU A 63 -11.10 11.33 -16.68
CA LEU A 63 -12.15 11.46 -17.68
C LEU A 63 -13.56 11.55 -17.08
N GLY A 64 -13.84 10.77 -16.02
CA GLY A 64 -15.18 10.68 -15.45
C GLY A 64 -15.49 11.78 -14.44
N LYS A 65 -14.51 12.23 -13.63
CA LYS A 65 -14.66 13.31 -12.63
C LYS A 65 -15.72 13.05 -11.56
N LYS A 66 -15.98 11.79 -11.28
CA LYS A 66 -16.97 11.32 -10.29
C LYS A 66 -16.35 10.24 -9.39
N ASP A 67 -17.17 9.62 -8.54
CA ASP A 67 -16.78 8.40 -7.84
C ASP A 67 -16.52 7.24 -8.81
N VAL A 68 -15.88 6.18 -8.31
CA VAL A 68 -15.44 5.04 -9.13
C VAL A 68 -16.59 4.42 -9.92
N VAL A 69 -17.72 4.15 -9.27
CA VAL A 69 -18.88 3.49 -9.90
C VAL A 69 -19.49 4.37 -10.98
N SER A 70 -19.70 5.65 -10.66
CA SER A 70 -20.24 6.63 -11.61
C SER A 70 -19.30 6.85 -12.79
N ASN A 71 -18.00 6.81 -12.60
CA ASN A 71 -17.02 6.95 -13.68
C ASN A 71 -17.18 5.85 -14.73
N TYR A 72 -17.24 4.58 -14.31
CA TYR A 72 -17.46 3.48 -15.25
C TYR A 72 -18.77 3.63 -16.02
N GLN A 73 -19.86 4.01 -15.33
CA GLN A 73 -21.17 4.18 -15.95
C GLN A 73 -21.20 5.31 -16.98
N ILE A 74 -20.58 6.47 -16.67
CA ILE A 74 -20.57 7.64 -17.55
C ILE A 74 -19.65 7.44 -18.76
N LEU A 75 -18.58 6.71 -18.57
CA LEU A 75 -17.57 6.48 -19.62
C LEU A 75 -17.98 5.37 -20.58
N ASP A 76 -18.84 4.44 -20.21
CA ASP A 76 -19.35 3.40 -21.10
C ASP A 76 -20.20 4.03 -22.23
N PRO A 77 -19.86 3.81 -23.50
CA PRO A 77 -20.67 4.26 -24.63
C PRO A 77 -22.13 3.75 -24.60
N LYS A 78 -22.33 2.55 -24.06
CA LYS A 78 -23.65 1.90 -23.96
C LYS A 78 -24.41 2.23 -22.68
N ARG A 79 -23.79 2.96 -21.74
CA ARG A 79 -24.37 3.38 -20.44
C ARG A 79 -25.12 2.26 -19.71
N LYS A 80 -24.56 1.06 -19.68
CA LYS A 80 -25.20 -0.10 -19.08
C LYS A 80 -25.44 0.10 -17.59
N ARG A 81 -26.53 -0.48 -17.06
CA ARG A 81 -26.98 -0.27 -15.67
C ARG A 81 -26.31 -1.17 -14.63
N TYR A 82 -25.47 -2.13 -15.03
CA TYR A 82 -24.88 -3.12 -14.11
C TYR A 82 -23.61 -2.65 -13.39
N TYR A 83 -23.07 -1.48 -13.69
CA TYR A 83 -21.85 -0.95 -13.05
C TYR A 83 -21.89 -0.81 -11.52
N PRO A 84 -23.08 -0.78 -10.83
CA PRO A 84 -23.07 -0.84 -9.37
C PRO A 84 -22.27 -1.99 -8.77
N PHE A 85 -22.05 -3.12 -9.50
CA PHE A 85 -21.18 -4.20 -9.03
C PHE A 85 -19.73 -3.75 -8.78
N THR A 86 -19.25 -2.69 -9.43
CA THR A 86 -17.91 -2.15 -9.22
C THR A 86 -17.75 -1.52 -7.83
N SER A 87 -18.86 -1.26 -7.11
CA SER A 87 -18.80 -0.87 -5.69
C SER A 87 -18.15 -1.95 -4.82
N PHE A 88 -18.19 -3.20 -5.27
CA PHE A 88 -17.52 -4.31 -4.57
C PHE A 88 -16.00 -4.11 -4.49
N PHE A 89 -15.37 -3.55 -5.51
CA PHE A 89 -13.92 -3.28 -5.50
C PHE A 89 -13.55 -2.18 -4.52
N ILE A 90 -14.37 -1.14 -4.38
CA ILE A 90 -14.10 -0.04 -3.43
C ILE A 90 -14.29 -0.44 -1.96
N LEU A 91 -14.95 -1.57 -1.67
CA LEU A 91 -14.97 -2.16 -0.33
C LEU A 91 -13.58 -2.65 0.10
N GLY A 92 -12.71 -2.96 -0.87
CA GLY A 92 -11.34 -3.37 -0.60
C GLY A 92 -10.57 -2.39 0.29
N GLY A 93 -10.77 -1.08 0.10
CA GLY A 93 -10.13 -0.05 0.93
C GLY A 93 -10.45 -0.18 2.42
N PRO A 94 -11.71 -0.11 2.86
CA PRO A 94 -12.10 -0.32 4.26
C PRO A 94 -11.72 -1.69 4.83
N LEU A 95 -11.80 -2.77 4.02
CA LEU A 95 -11.37 -4.10 4.46
C LEU A 95 -9.86 -4.14 4.72
N ILE A 96 -9.05 -3.55 3.83
CA ILE A 96 -7.60 -3.39 4.08
C ILE A 96 -7.37 -2.55 5.32
N LEU A 97 -8.06 -1.42 5.47
CA LEU A 97 -7.87 -0.51 6.59
C LEU A 97 -8.12 -1.19 7.93
N SER A 98 -9.06 -2.14 8.01
CA SER A 98 -9.41 -2.82 9.26
C SER A 98 -8.25 -3.61 9.88
N PHE A 99 -7.40 -4.24 9.06
CA PHE A 99 -6.19 -4.91 9.56
C PHE A 99 -4.94 -4.04 9.46
N TYR A 100 -4.86 -3.15 8.48
CA TYR A 100 -3.76 -2.23 8.29
C TYR A 100 -3.60 -1.26 9.48
N ALA A 101 -4.71 -0.72 10.00
CA ALA A 101 -4.70 0.15 11.16
C ALA A 101 -4.34 -0.59 12.46
N VAL A 102 -4.62 -1.90 12.55
CA VAL A 102 -4.14 -2.74 13.67
C VAL A 102 -2.61 -2.85 13.63
N VAL A 103 -2.04 -3.17 12.46
CA VAL A 103 -0.58 -3.23 12.29
C VAL A 103 0.07 -1.86 12.54
N LEU A 104 -0.56 -0.78 12.07
CA LEU A 104 -0.09 0.58 12.36
C LEU A 104 -0.17 0.90 13.86
N GLY A 105 -1.15 0.37 14.57
CA GLY A 105 -1.24 0.42 16.04
C GLY A 105 -0.06 -0.27 16.72
N TRP A 106 0.44 -1.39 16.18
CA TRP A 106 1.69 -2.01 16.65
C TRP A 106 2.90 -1.11 16.40
N VAL A 107 2.97 -0.45 15.24
CA VAL A 107 4.03 0.52 14.95
C VAL A 107 4.03 1.66 15.99
N LEU A 108 2.85 2.18 16.38
CA LEU A 108 2.74 3.16 17.46
C LEU A 108 3.23 2.63 18.80
N TYR A 109 2.89 1.39 19.15
CA TYR A 109 3.39 0.75 20.37
C TYR A 109 4.92 0.66 20.34
N TYR A 110 5.51 0.26 19.23
CA TYR A 110 6.97 0.21 19.09
C TYR A 110 7.61 1.59 19.14
N LEU A 111 6.97 2.61 18.58
CA LEU A 111 7.45 4.00 18.64
C LEU A 111 7.51 4.52 20.09
N PHE A 112 6.46 4.32 20.87
CA PHE A 112 6.33 4.95 22.19
C PHE A 112 6.74 4.06 23.38
N VAL A 113 6.80 2.76 23.20
CA VAL A 113 7.13 1.80 24.28
C VAL A 113 8.45 1.11 24.01
N VAL A 114 8.53 0.36 22.90
CA VAL A 114 9.71 -0.50 22.61
C VAL A 114 10.95 0.33 22.33
N THR A 115 10.85 1.49 21.68
CA THR A 115 12.00 2.37 21.41
C THR A 115 12.75 2.77 22.71
N PHE A 116 12.04 2.90 23.83
CA PHE A 116 12.63 3.27 25.12
C PHE A 116 13.00 2.04 25.98
N ASP A 117 12.53 0.85 25.62
CA ASP A 117 12.84 -0.43 26.26
C ASP A 117 13.14 -1.50 25.21
N LEU A 118 14.25 -1.31 24.48
CA LEU A 118 14.69 -2.21 23.41
C LEU A 118 15.05 -3.59 23.97
N PRO A 119 14.70 -4.69 23.25
CA PRO A 119 14.91 -6.06 23.75
C PRO A 119 16.41 -6.41 23.83
N LYS A 120 16.82 -7.04 24.92
CA LYS A 120 18.23 -7.44 25.16
C LYS A 120 18.63 -8.69 24.34
N ASP A 121 17.67 -9.56 24.07
CA ASP A 121 17.88 -10.81 23.34
C ASP A 121 16.68 -11.19 22.47
N LEU A 122 16.81 -12.26 21.68
CA LEU A 122 15.78 -12.74 20.77
C LEU A 122 14.52 -13.23 21.50
N GLU A 123 14.66 -13.82 22.67
CA GLU A 123 13.51 -14.31 23.46
C GLU A 123 12.69 -13.15 23.96
N GLN A 124 13.33 -12.11 24.48
CA GLN A 124 12.66 -10.88 24.91
C GLN A 124 11.97 -10.18 23.72
N ALA A 125 12.63 -10.11 22.56
CA ALA A 125 12.02 -9.53 21.36
C ALA A 125 10.77 -10.29 20.92
N LYS A 126 10.83 -11.64 20.89
CA LYS A 126 9.65 -12.48 20.61
C LYS A 126 8.57 -12.33 21.66
N MET A 127 8.96 -12.25 22.94
CA MET A 127 8.02 -12.07 24.04
C MET A 127 7.31 -10.72 23.94
N GLN A 128 8.03 -9.62 23.69
CA GLN A 128 7.42 -8.29 23.50
C GLN A 128 6.40 -8.29 22.36
N PHE A 129 6.72 -8.92 21.22
CA PHE A 129 5.80 -9.02 20.08
C PHE A 129 4.61 -9.94 20.41
N SER A 130 4.85 -11.08 21.06
CA SER A 130 3.80 -11.99 21.50
C SER A 130 2.86 -11.35 22.54
N MET A 131 3.38 -10.58 23.48
CA MET A 131 2.56 -9.84 24.44
C MET A 131 1.64 -8.83 23.77
N LEU A 132 2.07 -8.22 22.67
CA LEU A 132 1.23 -7.30 21.90
C LEU A 132 0.08 -8.03 21.19
N GLN A 133 0.26 -9.29 20.80
CA GLN A 133 -0.77 -10.11 20.14
C GLN A 133 -1.62 -10.89 21.14
N ASN A 134 -0.99 -11.55 22.11
CA ASN A 134 -1.59 -12.54 22.99
C ASN A 134 -1.81 -12.03 24.42
N GLY A 135 -1.22 -10.89 24.80
CA GLY A 135 -1.35 -10.30 26.13
C GLY A 135 -2.65 -9.52 26.29
N SER A 136 -2.54 -8.35 26.93
CA SER A 136 -3.68 -7.45 27.12
C SER A 136 -4.22 -6.91 25.81
N LEU A 137 -5.54 -6.97 25.58
CA LEU A 137 -6.21 -6.38 24.42
C LEU A 137 -6.17 -4.84 24.41
N ILE A 138 -5.82 -4.22 25.56
CA ILE A 138 -5.87 -2.76 25.72
C ILE A 138 -4.91 -2.07 24.76
N TRP A 139 -3.65 -2.49 24.68
CA TRP A 139 -2.65 -1.85 23.83
C TRP A 139 -2.97 -1.94 22.32
N PRO A 140 -3.34 -3.12 21.75
CA PRO A 140 -3.77 -3.22 20.37
C PRO A 140 -4.99 -2.36 20.07
N VAL A 141 -6.00 -2.30 20.98
CA VAL A 141 -7.20 -1.49 20.76
C VAL A 141 -6.88 0.01 20.86
N ILE A 142 -6.06 0.45 21.81
CA ILE A 142 -5.62 1.85 21.90
C ILE A 142 -4.84 2.24 20.65
N GLY A 143 -3.84 1.46 20.26
CA GLY A 143 -3.03 1.74 19.05
C GLY A 143 -3.87 1.78 17.78
N PHE A 144 -4.78 0.82 17.61
CA PHE A 144 -5.73 0.79 16.50
C PHE A 144 -6.63 2.04 16.48
N SER A 145 -7.20 2.41 17.63
CA SER A 145 -8.05 3.59 17.77
C SER A 145 -7.28 4.88 17.51
N ALA A 146 -6.03 4.97 18.01
CA ALA A 146 -5.15 6.11 17.78
C ALA A 146 -4.77 6.30 16.30
N CYS A 147 -4.85 5.26 15.48
CA CYS A 147 -4.67 5.35 14.03
C CYS A 147 -5.98 5.66 13.30
N LEU A 148 -7.07 5.01 13.69
CA LEU A 148 -8.35 5.12 12.98
C LEU A 148 -9.04 6.48 13.21
N LEU A 149 -9.02 7.01 14.44
CA LEU A 149 -9.68 8.29 14.75
C LEU A 149 -9.11 9.48 13.96
N PRO A 150 -7.78 9.70 13.90
CA PRO A 150 -7.20 10.71 13.03
C PRO A 150 -7.53 10.48 11.54
N THR A 151 -7.54 9.22 11.09
CA THR A 151 -7.91 8.88 9.71
C THR A 151 -9.33 9.37 9.38
N ILE A 152 -10.31 9.06 10.23
CA ILE A 152 -11.70 9.52 10.07
C ILE A 152 -11.75 11.05 10.08
N TRP A 153 -11.03 11.68 10.99
CA TRP A 153 -11.01 13.15 11.11
C TRP A 153 -10.44 13.82 9.86
N PHE A 154 -9.30 13.36 9.32
CA PHE A 154 -8.72 13.92 8.11
C PHE A 154 -9.62 13.70 6.88
N VAL A 155 -10.20 12.52 6.71
CA VAL A 155 -11.13 12.23 5.61
C VAL A 155 -12.40 13.09 5.71
N SER A 156 -12.92 13.32 6.92
CA SER A 156 -14.10 14.16 7.12
C SER A 156 -13.89 15.62 6.71
N ARG A 157 -12.65 16.12 6.73
CA ARG A 157 -12.29 17.47 6.27
C ARG A 157 -12.15 17.62 4.76
N GLY A 158 -12.13 16.51 4.04
CA GLY A 158 -12.11 16.50 2.58
C GLY A 158 -10.72 16.48 1.95
N ILE A 159 -10.73 16.67 0.63
CA ILE A 159 -9.51 16.51 -0.17
C ILE A 159 -8.49 17.61 0.16
N GLU A 160 -8.87 18.88 0.09
CA GLU A 160 -7.94 20.02 0.23
C GLU A 160 -7.50 20.21 1.69
N GLU A 161 -8.48 20.29 2.60
CA GLU A 161 -8.23 20.62 4.01
C GLU A 161 -7.78 19.42 4.88
N GLY A 162 -8.04 18.21 4.41
CA GLY A 162 -7.68 16.98 5.10
C GLY A 162 -6.54 16.27 4.42
N ILE A 163 -6.83 15.57 3.32
CA ILE A 163 -5.92 14.62 2.68
C ILE A 163 -4.69 15.32 2.09
N GLU A 164 -4.87 16.44 1.38
CA GLU A 164 -3.76 17.17 0.76
C GLU A 164 -2.83 17.76 1.82
N LYS A 165 -3.38 18.49 2.82
CA LYS A 165 -2.57 19.08 3.89
C LYS A 165 -1.76 18.05 4.67
N LEU A 166 -2.37 16.89 4.98
CA LEU A 166 -1.68 15.80 5.65
C LEU A 166 -0.47 15.32 4.83
N ASN A 167 -0.67 15.06 3.54
CA ASN A 167 0.37 14.50 2.68
C ASN A 167 1.47 15.52 2.34
N VAL A 168 1.13 16.79 2.19
CA VAL A 168 2.11 17.86 1.92
C VAL A 168 3.11 18.01 3.09
N VAL A 169 2.69 17.71 4.31
CA VAL A 169 3.57 17.75 5.49
C VAL A 169 4.29 16.44 5.70
N LEU A 170 3.55 15.33 5.77
CA LEU A 170 4.14 14.04 6.19
C LEU A 170 5.04 13.40 5.13
N MET A 171 4.74 13.57 3.83
CA MET A 171 5.55 12.93 2.79
C MET A 171 6.97 13.50 2.70
N PRO A 172 7.22 14.83 2.68
CA PRO A 172 8.58 15.35 2.73
C PRO A 172 9.33 14.95 4.00
N LEU A 173 8.68 14.95 5.17
CA LEU A 173 9.29 14.52 6.43
C LEU A 173 9.72 13.05 6.36
N LEU A 174 8.87 12.18 5.80
CA LEU A 174 9.21 10.78 5.55
C LEU A 174 10.48 10.64 4.72
N PHE A 175 10.59 11.36 3.60
CA PHE A 175 11.77 11.32 2.74
C PHE A 175 13.04 11.79 3.48
N VAL A 176 12.94 12.89 4.25
CA VAL A 176 14.07 13.40 5.05
C VAL A 176 14.55 12.36 6.06
N ILE A 177 13.63 11.72 6.79
CA ILE A 177 13.97 10.67 7.76
C ILE A 177 14.64 9.49 7.06
N PHE A 178 14.10 9.02 5.94
CA PHE A 178 14.66 7.89 5.21
C PHE A 178 16.05 8.17 4.64
N ILE A 179 16.28 9.38 4.15
CA ILE A 179 17.62 9.82 3.71
C ILE A 179 18.58 9.84 4.90
N GLY A 180 18.16 10.39 6.05
CA GLY A 180 18.98 10.40 7.26
C GLY A 180 19.37 9.01 7.75
N LEU A 181 18.40 8.09 7.79
CA LEU A 181 18.64 6.69 8.17
C LEU A 181 19.52 5.96 7.15
N LEU A 182 19.38 6.25 5.85
CA LEU A 182 20.26 5.69 4.81
C LEU A 182 21.69 6.20 4.99
N VAL A 183 21.88 7.51 5.21
CA VAL A 183 23.22 8.08 5.47
C VAL A 183 23.86 7.40 6.68
N TYR A 184 23.10 7.16 7.74
CA TYR A 184 23.62 6.39 8.88
C TYR A 184 23.95 4.94 8.48
N ALA A 185 23.10 4.25 7.73
CA ALA A 185 23.39 2.90 7.25
C ALA A 185 24.65 2.82 6.38
N MET A 186 24.97 3.88 5.62
CA MET A 186 26.19 3.98 4.81
C MET A 186 27.48 3.99 5.64
N THR A 187 27.41 4.27 6.94
CA THR A 187 28.57 4.24 7.83
C THR A 187 28.86 2.85 8.40
N LEU A 188 27.98 1.87 8.16
CA LEU A 188 28.11 0.51 8.69
C LEU A 188 28.85 -0.42 7.72
N GLU A 189 29.66 -1.34 8.25
CA GLU A 189 30.51 -2.24 7.47
C GLU A 189 29.72 -3.24 6.61
N SER A 190 28.49 -3.58 7.01
CA SER A 190 27.64 -4.55 6.31
C SER A 190 26.90 -3.99 5.11
N MET A 191 26.99 -2.68 4.82
CA MET A 191 26.31 -2.09 3.67
C MET A 191 26.64 -2.76 2.32
N PRO A 192 27.92 -3.09 1.99
CA PRO A 192 28.23 -3.81 0.76
C PRO A 192 27.54 -5.18 0.67
N LYS A 193 27.37 -5.87 1.81
CA LYS A 193 26.64 -7.14 1.89
C LYS A 193 25.14 -6.97 1.60
N ALA A 194 24.53 -5.91 2.12
CA ALA A 194 23.15 -5.56 1.85
C ALA A 194 22.93 -5.21 0.35
N LEU A 195 23.82 -4.42 -0.22
CA LEU A 195 23.78 -4.10 -1.65
C LEU A 195 23.95 -5.35 -2.53
N HIS A 196 24.88 -6.25 -2.18
CA HIS A 196 25.04 -7.51 -2.87
C HIS A 196 23.78 -8.38 -2.79
N PHE A 197 23.15 -8.48 -1.61
CA PHE A 197 21.91 -9.24 -1.41
C PHE A 197 20.74 -8.72 -2.25
N LEU A 198 20.64 -7.39 -2.41
CA LEU A 198 19.55 -6.75 -3.15
C LEU A 198 19.79 -6.68 -4.66
N PHE A 199 21.03 -6.58 -5.12
CA PHE A 199 21.35 -6.23 -6.51
C PHE A 199 22.25 -7.23 -7.24
N ASN A 200 22.74 -8.28 -6.57
CA ASN A 200 23.40 -9.38 -7.27
C ASN A 200 22.34 -10.34 -7.84
N PHE A 201 21.84 -10.02 -9.02
CA PHE A 201 20.67 -10.67 -9.60
C PHE A 201 20.89 -12.16 -9.90
N GLU A 202 20.33 -13.00 -9.06
CA GLU A 202 20.36 -14.47 -9.18
C GLU A 202 19.08 -14.94 -9.91
N ILE A 203 19.08 -14.88 -11.24
CA ILE A 203 17.92 -15.25 -12.09
C ILE A 203 17.47 -16.70 -11.84
N GLN A 204 18.38 -17.58 -11.44
CA GLN A 204 18.12 -18.98 -11.14
C GLN A 204 17.15 -19.18 -9.94
N LYS A 205 17.02 -18.19 -9.05
CA LYS A 205 16.07 -18.20 -7.93
C LYS A 205 14.67 -17.76 -8.30
N ILE A 206 14.43 -17.39 -9.56
CA ILE A 206 13.11 -17.03 -10.03
C ILE A 206 12.29 -18.29 -10.24
N ASP A 207 11.39 -18.55 -9.32
CA ASP A 207 10.33 -19.53 -9.47
C ASP A 207 8.96 -18.86 -9.65
N PHE A 208 7.95 -19.67 -9.85
CA PHE A 208 6.59 -19.18 -10.05
C PHE A 208 6.05 -18.42 -8.81
N LYS A 209 6.39 -18.87 -7.60
CA LYS A 209 5.97 -18.23 -6.34
C LYS A 209 6.56 -16.83 -6.23
N VAL A 210 7.85 -16.66 -6.54
CA VAL A 210 8.53 -15.35 -6.51
C VAL A 210 7.87 -14.37 -7.50
N VAL A 211 7.46 -14.84 -8.70
CA VAL A 211 6.72 -14.01 -9.66
C VAL A 211 5.37 -13.56 -9.10
N MET A 212 4.64 -14.48 -8.46
CA MET A 212 3.33 -14.19 -7.85
C MET A 212 3.45 -13.17 -6.72
N ASP A 213 4.42 -13.38 -5.85
CA ASP A 213 4.70 -12.49 -4.72
C ASP A 213 5.13 -11.10 -5.20
N ALA A 214 5.96 -11.00 -6.23
CA ALA A 214 6.39 -9.73 -6.82
C ALA A 214 5.21 -8.97 -7.47
N LEU A 215 4.28 -9.67 -8.11
CA LEU A 215 3.07 -9.07 -8.67
C LEU A 215 2.11 -8.60 -7.56
N GLY A 216 1.88 -9.43 -6.56
CA GLY A 216 1.10 -9.03 -5.39
C GLY A 216 1.69 -7.78 -4.70
N GLN A 217 3.03 -7.72 -4.61
CA GLN A 217 3.73 -6.55 -4.09
C GLN A 217 3.53 -5.32 -4.98
N MET A 218 3.58 -5.46 -6.30
CA MET A 218 3.31 -4.36 -7.24
C MET A 218 1.89 -3.80 -7.07
N PHE A 219 0.87 -4.64 -7.01
CA PHE A 219 -0.52 -4.21 -6.79
C PHE A 219 -0.66 -3.45 -5.46
N PHE A 220 -0.11 -4.03 -4.40
CA PHE A 220 -0.20 -3.46 -3.06
C PHE A 220 0.54 -2.12 -2.97
N SER A 221 1.76 -2.05 -3.49
CA SER A 221 2.59 -0.85 -3.44
C SER A 221 2.05 0.32 -4.27
N LEU A 222 1.29 0.06 -5.32
CA LEU A 222 0.68 1.10 -6.15
C LEU A 222 -0.78 1.39 -5.79
N SER A 223 -1.34 0.73 -4.76
CA SER A 223 -2.75 0.86 -4.36
C SER A 223 -3.74 0.63 -5.52
N LEU A 224 -3.42 -0.30 -6.43
CA LEU A 224 -4.23 -0.60 -7.61
C LEU A 224 -5.43 -1.49 -7.26
N GLY A 225 -6.53 -1.33 -7.99
CA GLY A 225 -7.70 -2.20 -7.93
C GLY A 225 -8.73 -1.88 -6.85
N VAL A 226 -8.43 -0.98 -5.90
CA VAL A 226 -9.35 -0.58 -4.82
C VAL A 226 -10.02 0.77 -5.06
N GLY A 227 -9.77 1.37 -6.22
CA GLY A 227 -10.42 2.62 -6.63
C GLY A 227 -9.78 3.90 -6.09
N THR A 228 -8.74 3.83 -5.29
CA THR A 228 -8.06 5.01 -4.72
C THR A 228 -7.48 5.90 -5.81
N ILE A 229 -6.75 5.33 -6.76
CA ILE A 229 -6.14 6.07 -7.87
C ILE A 229 -7.21 6.70 -8.77
N ILE A 230 -8.29 5.95 -9.07
CA ILE A 230 -9.44 6.47 -9.83
C ILE A 230 -10.04 7.67 -9.10
N THR A 231 -10.22 7.55 -7.78
CA THR A 231 -10.81 8.60 -6.95
C THR A 231 -9.93 9.86 -6.93
N TYR A 232 -8.64 9.72 -6.64
CA TYR A 232 -7.74 10.88 -6.57
C TYR A 232 -7.59 11.58 -7.93
N SER A 233 -7.48 10.83 -9.01
CA SER A 233 -7.37 11.41 -10.35
C SER A 233 -8.68 12.07 -10.83
N ALA A 234 -9.83 11.77 -10.23
CA ALA A 234 -11.07 12.50 -10.51
C ALA A 234 -10.98 13.98 -10.09
N PHE A 235 -10.15 14.31 -9.11
CA PHE A 235 -9.97 15.68 -8.61
C PHE A 235 -8.82 16.45 -9.31
N THR A 236 -8.13 15.84 -10.30
CA THR A 236 -7.06 16.50 -11.05
C THR A 236 -7.60 17.41 -12.16
N PRO A 237 -6.83 18.40 -12.67
CA PRO A 237 -7.20 19.16 -13.87
C PRO A 237 -7.41 18.24 -15.09
N LYS A 238 -8.31 18.64 -16.01
CA LYS A 238 -8.59 17.85 -17.24
C LYS A 238 -7.38 17.66 -18.16
N LYS A 239 -6.45 18.62 -18.17
CA LYS A 239 -5.25 18.61 -19.02
C LYS A 239 -3.99 18.14 -18.25
N GLU A 240 -4.16 17.42 -17.13
CA GLU A 240 -3.02 16.87 -16.40
C GLU A 240 -2.26 15.86 -17.26
N ASN A 241 -0.92 15.94 -17.25
CA ASN A 241 -0.08 14.94 -17.88
C ASN A 241 0.02 13.70 -16.99
N LEU A 242 -0.97 12.79 -17.15
CA LEU A 242 -1.10 11.60 -16.31
C LEU A 242 0.10 10.66 -16.41
N PHE A 243 0.78 10.62 -17.58
CA PHE A 243 1.99 9.80 -17.71
C PHE A 243 3.15 10.38 -16.90
N LYS A 244 3.36 11.70 -16.93
CA LYS A 244 4.37 12.34 -16.08
C LYS A 244 4.02 12.16 -14.60
N SER A 245 2.75 12.31 -14.24
CA SER A 245 2.29 12.10 -12.87
C SER A 245 2.49 10.64 -12.43
N SER A 246 2.23 9.64 -13.29
CA SER A 246 2.48 8.24 -12.96
C SER A 246 3.96 7.96 -12.69
N LEU A 247 4.88 8.54 -13.47
CA LEU A 247 6.32 8.41 -13.23
C LEU A 247 6.73 9.08 -11.91
N LEU A 248 6.19 10.29 -11.62
CA LEU A 248 6.45 11.00 -10.37
C LEU A 248 5.87 10.31 -9.11
N ILE A 249 5.03 9.31 -9.29
CA ILE A 249 4.50 8.47 -8.21
C ILE A 249 5.30 7.17 -8.13
N VAL A 250 5.48 6.47 -9.24
CA VAL A 250 6.10 5.15 -9.26
C VAL A 250 7.59 5.21 -8.92
N LEU A 251 8.34 6.16 -9.50
CA LEU A 251 9.80 6.21 -9.29
C LEU A 251 10.18 6.54 -7.84
N PRO A 252 9.58 7.54 -7.16
CA PRO A 252 9.85 7.74 -5.74
C PRO A 252 9.38 6.56 -4.86
N GLY A 253 8.27 5.89 -5.21
CA GLY A 253 7.82 4.69 -4.51
C GLY A 253 8.84 3.55 -4.59
N ILE A 254 9.36 3.26 -5.78
CA ILE A 254 10.46 2.31 -5.97
C ILE A 254 11.70 2.73 -5.18
N LEU A 255 12.08 4.01 -5.26
CA LEU A 255 13.26 4.52 -4.56
C LEU A 255 13.13 4.31 -3.04
N ILE A 256 11.99 4.61 -2.45
CA ILE A 256 11.75 4.37 -1.01
C ILE A 256 11.81 2.88 -0.67
N SER A 257 11.25 2.00 -1.50
CA SER A 257 11.38 0.55 -1.28
C SER A 257 12.84 0.10 -1.28
N LEU A 258 13.62 0.57 -2.24
CA LEU A 258 15.04 0.21 -2.33
C LEU A 258 15.85 0.80 -1.17
N ILE A 259 15.61 2.06 -0.79
CA ILE A 259 16.25 2.68 0.38
C ILE A 259 15.89 1.89 1.64
N ALA A 260 14.61 1.57 1.85
CA ALA A 260 14.17 0.76 2.98
C ALA A 260 14.85 -0.62 2.99
N GLY A 261 14.92 -1.28 1.84
CA GLY A 261 15.62 -2.55 1.69
C GLY A 261 17.11 -2.44 2.05
N VAL A 262 17.84 -1.51 1.43
CA VAL A 262 19.28 -1.29 1.72
C VAL A 262 19.49 -1.03 3.21
N MET A 263 18.76 -0.10 3.79
CA MET A 263 18.87 0.29 5.19
C MET A 263 18.56 -0.89 6.13
N ILE A 264 17.43 -1.56 5.94
CA ILE A 264 16.99 -2.66 6.81
C ILE A 264 17.95 -3.82 6.73
N PHE A 265 18.37 -4.24 5.53
CA PHE A 265 19.31 -5.36 5.40
C PHE A 265 20.72 -5.00 5.87
N THR A 266 21.17 -3.74 5.74
CA THR A 266 22.40 -3.28 6.36
C THR A 266 22.34 -3.46 7.87
N PHE A 267 21.30 -2.98 8.54
CA PHE A 267 21.12 -3.14 9.97
C PHE A 267 21.07 -4.60 10.40
N VAL A 268 20.28 -5.42 9.70
CA VAL A 268 20.10 -6.84 10.01
C VAL A 268 21.39 -7.62 9.85
N PHE A 269 22.18 -7.38 8.79
CA PHE A 269 23.46 -8.07 8.56
C PHE A 269 24.56 -7.63 9.50
N GLU A 270 24.59 -6.35 9.91
CA GLU A 270 25.56 -5.83 10.86
C GLU A 270 25.50 -6.56 12.20
N TYR A 271 24.30 -6.90 12.64
CA TYR A 271 24.07 -7.54 13.92
C TYR A 271 23.65 -9.01 13.85
N HIS A 272 23.86 -9.65 12.69
CA HIS A 272 23.60 -11.08 12.45
C HIS A 272 22.16 -11.51 12.80
N ALA A 273 21.17 -10.64 12.53
CA ALA A 273 19.77 -10.98 12.72
C ALA A 273 19.21 -11.77 11.54
N ASP A 274 18.09 -12.50 11.75
CA ASP A 274 17.45 -13.32 10.72
C ASP A 274 16.62 -12.46 9.76
N VAL A 275 16.83 -12.65 8.46
CA VAL A 275 16.13 -11.95 7.37
C VAL A 275 14.82 -12.64 6.97
N SER A 276 14.61 -13.90 7.33
CA SER A 276 13.52 -14.75 6.84
C SER A 276 12.25 -14.72 7.70
N GLN A 277 12.20 -13.89 8.74
CA GLN A 277 11.09 -13.88 9.72
C GLN A 277 9.77 -13.28 9.20
N GLY A 278 9.66 -13.00 7.89
CA GLY A 278 8.44 -12.42 7.34
C GLY A 278 8.04 -11.11 8.04
N PRO A 279 6.77 -10.97 8.50
CA PRO A 279 6.33 -9.78 9.22
C PRO A 279 7.12 -9.47 10.51
N GLY A 280 7.73 -10.49 11.13
CA GLY A 280 8.57 -10.36 12.32
C GLY A 280 9.89 -9.61 12.07
N LEU A 281 10.31 -9.44 10.82
CA LEU A 281 11.51 -8.68 10.48
C LEU A 281 11.50 -7.28 11.13
N VAL A 282 10.39 -6.58 11.10
CA VAL A 282 10.27 -5.21 11.63
C VAL A 282 9.99 -5.20 13.15
N PHE A 283 9.29 -6.20 13.68
CA PHE A 283 8.84 -6.20 15.07
C PHE A 283 9.69 -7.06 16.00
N ILE A 284 10.56 -7.93 15.45
CA ILE A 284 11.46 -8.79 16.23
C ILE A 284 12.91 -8.50 15.86
N SER A 285 13.29 -8.66 14.58
CA SER A 285 14.70 -8.56 14.16
C SER A 285 15.23 -7.14 14.27
N LEU A 286 14.50 -6.12 13.81
CA LEU A 286 14.98 -4.74 13.85
C LEU A 286 15.09 -4.16 15.27
N PRO A 287 14.12 -4.31 16.20
CA PRO A 287 14.29 -3.85 17.58
C PRO A 287 15.48 -4.49 18.28
N LEU A 288 15.70 -5.79 18.06
CA LEU A 288 16.90 -6.48 18.57
C LEU A 288 18.19 -5.90 17.98
N THR A 289 18.18 -5.59 16.69
CA THR A 289 19.29 -4.93 15.99
C THR A 289 19.56 -3.55 16.59
N PHE A 290 18.53 -2.74 16.78
CA PHE A 290 18.63 -1.41 17.39
C PHE A 290 19.16 -1.47 18.83
N ALA A 291 18.77 -2.48 19.61
CA ALA A 291 19.31 -2.67 20.95
C ALA A 291 20.84 -2.87 20.94
N LYS A 292 21.36 -3.62 19.98
CA LYS A 292 22.80 -3.86 19.83
C LYS A 292 23.60 -2.63 19.39
N MET A 293 22.92 -1.61 18.79
CA MET A 293 23.53 -0.33 18.43
C MET A 293 23.74 0.59 19.65
N GLY A 294 23.25 0.26 20.84
CA GLY A 294 23.33 1.11 22.02
C GLY A 294 22.52 2.40 21.89
N MET A 295 23.09 3.54 22.29
CA MET A 295 22.37 4.83 22.29
C MET A 295 21.94 5.27 20.87
N SER A 296 22.77 5.03 19.84
CA SER A 296 22.40 5.33 18.45
C SER A 296 21.21 4.50 17.99
N GLY A 297 21.05 3.29 18.51
CA GLY A 297 19.94 2.42 18.17
C GLY A 297 18.58 2.93 18.64
N GLN A 298 18.49 3.60 19.80
CA GLN A 298 17.26 4.25 20.23
C GLN A 298 16.86 5.39 19.30
N ILE A 299 17.84 6.18 18.84
CA ILE A 299 17.59 7.27 17.89
C ILE A 299 17.13 6.71 16.54
N VAL A 300 17.81 5.67 16.03
CA VAL A 300 17.44 4.98 14.80
C VAL A 300 16.05 4.37 14.90
N SER A 301 15.73 3.70 16.01
CA SER A 301 14.41 3.13 16.31
C SER A 301 13.33 4.20 16.29
N LEU A 302 13.54 5.32 16.97
CA LEU A 302 12.61 6.44 17.03
C LEU A 302 12.27 6.96 15.63
N PHE A 303 13.28 7.28 14.83
CA PHE A 303 13.07 7.80 13.48
C PHE A 303 12.49 6.76 12.54
N PHE A 304 12.90 5.48 12.65
CA PHE A 304 12.37 4.40 11.83
C PHE A 304 10.87 4.18 12.07
N PHE A 305 10.45 4.01 13.33
CA PHE A 305 9.03 3.82 13.65
C PHE A 305 8.20 5.09 13.40
N MET A 306 8.77 6.29 13.60
CA MET A 306 8.10 7.54 13.23
C MET A 306 7.85 7.63 11.71
N ALA A 307 8.81 7.23 10.89
CA ALA A 307 8.63 7.17 9.44
C ALA A 307 7.55 6.16 9.04
N LEU A 308 7.50 4.98 9.69
CA LEU A 308 6.43 4.00 9.50
C LEU A 308 5.04 4.57 9.86
N VAL A 309 4.93 5.35 10.94
CA VAL A 309 3.67 6.03 11.31
C VAL A 309 3.27 7.02 10.24
N PHE A 310 4.19 7.84 9.73
CA PHE A 310 3.90 8.81 8.68
C PHE A 310 3.43 8.13 7.39
N ALA A 311 4.15 7.11 6.95
CA ALA A 311 3.76 6.30 5.79
C ALA A 311 2.42 5.60 6.00
N GLY A 312 2.18 5.08 7.20
CA GLY A 312 0.93 4.40 7.53
C GLY A 312 -0.28 5.34 7.49
N ILE A 313 -0.22 6.46 8.18
CA ILE A 313 -1.35 7.42 8.26
C ILE A 313 -1.69 8.02 6.90
N THR A 314 -0.71 8.35 6.06
CA THR A 314 -0.97 8.87 4.71
C THR A 314 -1.70 7.85 3.83
N SER A 315 -1.44 6.56 4.03
CA SER A 315 -2.15 5.49 3.32
C SER A 315 -3.55 5.23 3.88
N THR A 316 -3.76 5.33 5.21
CA THR A 316 -5.09 5.05 5.81
C THR A 316 -6.18 5.99 5.28
N VAL A 317 -5.88 7.27 5.10
CA VAL A 317 -6.86 8.25 4.58
C VAL A 317 -7.28 7.93 3.14
N SER A 318 -6.37 7.40 2.35
CA SER A 318 -6.62 7.04 0.95
C SER A 318 -7.52 5.81 0.79
N LEU A 319 -7.48 4.89 1.75
CA LEU A 319 -8.28 3.65 1.74
C LEU A 319 -9.77 3.91 2.01
N ILE A 320 -10.11 4.97 2.76
CA ILE A 320 -11.52 5.35 3.03
C ILE A 320 -12.13 6.14 1.87
N GLU A 321 -11.36 6.99 1.20
CA GLU A 321 -11.88 8.01 0.29
C GLU A 321 -12.74 7.47 -0.87
N PRO A 322 -12.41 6.33 -1.54
CA PRO A 322 -13.26 5.82 -2.63
C PRO A 322 -14.69 5.49 -2.19
N LEU A 323 -14.83 4.82 -1.04
CA LEU A 323 -16.14 4.48 -0.51
C LEU A 323 -16.86 5.72 0.04
N ALA A 324 -16.15 6.63 0.71
CA ALA A 324 -16.72 7.87 1.21
C ALA A 324 -17.31 8.71 0.07
N LEU A 325 -16.56 8.88 -1.03
CA LEU A 325 -17.05 9.62 -2.20
C LEU A 325 -18.26 8.95 -2.84
N TYR A 326 -18.30 7.62 -2.90
CA TYR A 326 -19.44 6.87 -3.41
C TYR A 326 -20.69 7.08 -2.53
N LEU A 327 -20.57 7.00 -1.19
CA LEU A 327 -21.67 7.23 -0.27
C LEU A 327 -22.22 8.66 -0.37
N ILE A 328 -21.34 9.64 -0.49
CA ILE A 328 -21.74 11.06 -0.68
C ILE A 328 -22.52 11.22 -1.98
N ASN A 329 -22.00 10.69 -3.10
CA ASN A 329 -22.61 10.89 -4.41
C ASN A 329 -23.89 10.06 -4.63
N ARG A 330 -23.97 8.87 -4.04
CA ARG A 330 -25.09 7.93 -4.25
C ARG A 330 -26.20 8.08 -3.25
N PHE A 331 -25.87 8.36 -1.98
CA PHE A 331 -26.82 8.36 -0.86
C PHE A 331 -26.96 9.73 -0.20
N ASN A 332 -26.32 10.78 -0.77
CA ASN A 332 -26.35 12.14 -0.25
C ASN A 332 -25.87 12.29 1.21
N PHE A 333 -24.94 11.41 1.64
CA PHE A 333 -24.33 11.53 2.95
C PHE A 333 -23.48 12.81 3.02
N SER A 334 -23.45 13.46 4.19
CA SER A 334 -22.40 14.43 4.46
C SER A 334 -21.04 13.70 4.56
N ARG A 335 -19.96 14.44 4.37
CA ARG A 335 -18.63 13.86 4.45
C ARG A 335 -18.34 13.23 5.81
N LEU A 336 -18.74 13.90 6.88
CA LEU A 336 -18.62 13.39 8.23
C LEU A 336 -19.42 12.10 8.44
N GLN A 337 -20.68 12.07 7.97
CA GLN A 337 -21.49 10.86 8.05
C GLN A 337 -20.86 9.69 7.29
N ALA A 338 -20.40 9.89 6.06
CA ALA A 338 -19.76 8.85 5.28
C ALA A 338 -18.50 8.31 6.00
N SER A 339 -17.63 9.20 6.51
CA SER A 339 -16.42 8.83 7.21
C SER A 339 -16.70 8.09 8.52
N LEU A 340 -17.71 8.51 9.29
CA LEU A 340 -18.10 7.87 10.55
C LEU A 340 -18.69 6.47 10.31
N TRP A 341 -19.59 6.30 9.34
CA TRP A 341 -20.17 4.99 9.02
C TRP A 341 -19.11 3.99 8.58
N ILE A 342 -18.19 4.42 7.70
CA ILE A 342 -17.06 3.58 7.29
C ILE A 342 -16.18 3.28 8.51
N GLY A 343 -15.91 4.29 9.33
CA GLY A 343 -15.10 4.15 10.54
C GLY A 343 -15.68 3.15 11.53
N ILE A 344 -17.01 3.13 11.74
CA ILE A 344 -17.68 2.16 12.61
C ILE A 344 -17.50 0.73 12.08
N VAL A 345 -17.71 0.52 10.77
CA VAL A 345 -17.54 -0.81 10.16
C VAL A 345 -16.07 -1.26 10.28
N VAL A 346 -15.12 -0.38 9.97
CA VAL A 346 -13.68 -0.65 10.09
C VAL A 346 -13.31 -0.95 11.55
N TYR A 347 -13.91 -0.21 12.51
CA TYR A 347 -13.66 -0.42 13.93
C TYR A 347 -14.11 -1.82 14.38
N VAL A 348 -15.31 -2.22 14.03
CA VAL A 348 -15.83 -3.56 14.34
C VAL A 348 -14.95 -4.66 13.74
N LEU A 349 -14.60 -4.53 12.45
CA LEU A 349 -13.73 -5.49 11.78
C LEU A 349 -12.31 -5.51 12.40
N GLY A 350 -11.75 -4.34 12.73
CA GLY A 350 -10.43 -4.24 13.36
C GLY A 350 -10.39 -4.87 14.75
N VAL A 351 -11.45 -4.71 15.56
CA VAL A 351 -11.58 -5.40 16.84
C VAL A 351 -11.65 -6.92 16.62
N LEU A 352 -12.39 -7.40 15.62
CA LEU A 352 -12.42 -8.83 15.26
C LEU A 352 -11.03 -9.33 14.82
N VAL A 353 -10.28 -8.52 14.08
CA VAL A 353 -8.88 -8.83 13.73
C VAL A 353 -8.03 -8.99 14.99
N ILE A 354 -8.07 -8.02 15.91
CA ILE A 354 -7.33 -8.07 17.17
C ILE A 354 -7.69 -9.33 17.98
N LEU A 355 -8.99 -9.61 18.13
CA LEU A 355 -9.46 -10.79 18.83
C LEU A 355 -9.03 -12.09 18.16
N SER A 356 -9.02 -12.15 16.82
CA SER A 356 -8.62 -13.35 16.08
C SER A 356 -7.14 -13.70 16.18
N MET A 357 -6.32 -12.75 16.59
CA MET A 357 -4.87 -12.94 16.80
C MET A 357 -4.57 -13.36 18.24
N ASN A 358 -5.47 -13.11 19.17
CA ASN A 358 -5.30 -13.47 20.58
C ASN A 358 -5.63 -14.96 20.79
N GLU A 359 -4.74 -15.74 21.41
CA GLU A 359 -4.87 -17.19 21.59
C GLU A 359 -6.19 -17.59 22.27
N ARG A 360 -6.70 -16.76 23.19
CA ARG A 360 -7.96 -17.03 23.90
C ARG A 360 -9.16 -17.09 22.96
N TYR A 361 -9.18 -16.25 21.92
CA TYR A 361 -10.32 -16.10 21.00
C TYR A 361 -10.04 -16.68 19.61
N ALA A 362 -8.79 -16.95 19.29
CA ALA A 362 -8.36 -17.44 17.97
C ALA A 362 -9.14 -18.71 17.51
N LYS A 363 -9.41 -19.64 18.44
CA LYS A 363 -10.16 -20.87 18.11
C LYS A 363 -11.59 -20.61 17.60
N PHE A 364 -12.24 -19.54 18.09
CA PHE A 364 -13.60 -19.17 17.70
C PHE A 364 -13.63 -18.30 16.44
N LEU A 365 -12.54 -17.56 16.19
CA LEU A 365 -12.43 -16.58 15.10
C LEU A 365 -11.51 -17.04 13.96
N SER A 366 -11.11 -18.30 13.96
CA SER A 366 -10.37 -18.92 12.85
C SER A 366 -11.26 -19.88 12.08
N PHE A 367 -11.29 -19.73 10.78
CA PHE A 367 -12.02 -20.61 9.87
C PHE A 367 -11.09 -21.11 8.76
N ALA A 368 -11.16 -22.39 8.41
CA ALA A 368 -10.30 -23.02 7.39
C ALA A 368 -8.80 -22.67 7.58
N HIS A 369 -8.30 -22.81 8.81
CA HIS A 369 -6.90 -22.54 9.22
C HIS A 369 -6.43 -21.08 9.04
N LYS A 370 -7.33 -20.12 8.83
CA LYS A 370 -6.98 -18.70 8.74
C LYS A 370 -7.73 -17.90 9.82
N SER A 371 -7.02 -16.95 10.44
CA SER A 371 -7.59 -15.93 11.33
C SER A 371 -8.43 -14.92 10.51
N VAL A 372 -9.21 -14.07 11.19
CA VAL A 372 -9.89 -12.94 10.53
C VAL A 372 -8.92 -12.06 9.78
N PHE A 373 -7.75 -11.77 10.36
CA PHE A 373 -6.65 -11.06 9.66
C PHE A 373 -6.28 -11.76 8.35
N GLY A 374 -6.01 -13.06 8.41
CA GLY A 374 -5.61 -13.85 7.23
C GLY A 374 -6.69 -13.92 6.16
N TRP A 375 -7.98 -13.94 6.54
CA TRP A 375 -9.08 -13.89 5.59
C TRP A 375 -9.23 -12.52 4.93
N LEU A 376 -9.14 -11.43 5.70
CA LEU A 376 -9.22 -10.07 5.17
C LEU A 376 -8.07 -9.78 4.22
N ASP A 377 -6.84 -10.14 4.58
CA ASP A 377 -5.68 -10.01 3.69
C ASP A 377 -5.87 -10.85 2.41
N PHE A 378 -6.29 -12.11 2.53
CA PHE A 378 -6.53 -12.97 1.38
C PHE A 378 -7.62 -12.44 0.45
N ILE A 379 -8.77 -12.04 0.98
CA ILE A 379 -9.89 -11.50 0.18
C ILE A 379 -9.47 -10.21 -0.54
N THR A 380 -8.73 -9.34 0.14
CA THR A 380 -8.34 -8.06 -0.46
C THR A 380 -7.20 -8.22 -1.44
N SER A 381 -6.10 -8.85 -1.03
CA SER A 381 -4.87 -8.98 -1.83
C SER A 381 -5.01 -9.98 -2.98
N SER A 382 -5.74 -11.10 -2.75
CA SER A 382 -5.86 -12.18 -3.73
C SER A 382 -7.09 -12.07 -4.64
N PHE A 383 -8.12 -11.32 -4.23
CA PHE A 383 -9.35 -11.20 -5.03
C PHE A 383 -9.65 -9.75 -5.42
N LEU A 384 -9.91 -8.87 -4.44
CA LEU A 384 -10.47 -7.55 -4.74
C LEU A 384 -9.51 -6.68 -5.54
N MET A 385 -8.25 -6.63 -5.16
CA MET A 385 -7.24 -5.82 -5.86
C MET A 385 -6.97 -6.34 -7.29
N PRO A 386 -6.67 -7.63 -7.51
CA PRO A 386 -6.46 -8.15 -8.86
C PRO A 386 -7.70 -8.03 -9.75
N LEU A 387 -8.90 -8.34 -9.23
CA LEU A 387 -10.15 -8.25 -10.00
C LEU A 387 -10.52 -6.79 -10.32
N GLY A 388 -10.33 -5.86 -9.38
CA GLY A 388 -10.54 -4.44 -9.62
C GLY A 388 -9.58 -3.89 -10.68
N GLY A 389 -8.29 -4.26 -10.59
CA GLY A 389 -7.30 -3.92 -11.61
C GLY A 389 -7.59 -4.55 -12.96
N LEU A 390 -7.97 -5.84 -12.99
CA LEU A 390 -8.40 -6.53 -14.21
C LEU A 390 -9.59 -5.84 -14.85
N PHE A 391 -10.59 -5.47 -14.06
CA PHE A 391 -11.75 -4.77 -14.57
C PHE A 391 -11.36 -3.40 -15.16
N SER A 392 -10.48 -2.65 -14.50
CA SER A 392 -9.99 -1.36 -14.99
C SER A 392 -9.32 -1.49 -16.36
N VAL A 393 -8.41 -2.47 -16.53
CA VAL A 393 -7.71 -2.68 -17.81
C VAL A 393 -8.65 -3.19 -18.91
N LEU A 394 -9.58 -4.09 -18.59
CA LEU A 394 -10.61 -4.54 -19.53
C LEU A 394 -11.52 -3.40 -19.96
N PHE A 395 -11.88 -2.49 -19.04
CA PHE A 395 -12.70 -1.35 -19.32
C PHE A 395 -12.04 -0.41 -20.35
N ILE A 396 -10.79 -0.03 -20.16
CA ILE A 396 -10.04 0.82 -21.10
C ILE A 396 -9.71 0.07 -22.41
N GLY A 397 -9.33 -1.19 -22.32
CA GLY A 397 -8.88 -1.97 -23.48
C GLY A 397 -10.00 -2.40 -24.43
N TRP A 398 -11.22 -2.65 -23.89
CA TRP A 398 -12.30 -3.30 -24.64
C TRP A 398 -13.64 -2.55 -24.62
N ILE A 399 -13.96 -1.78 -23.55
CA ILE A 399 -15.25 -1.12 -23.41
C ILE A 399 -15.18 0.34 -23.85
N LEU A 400 -14.19 1.08 -23.34
CA LEU A 400 -14.02 2.49 -23.70
C LEU A 400 -13.62 2.62 -25.18
N ASN A 401 -14.24 3.56 -25.89
CA ASN A 401 -13.90 3.81 -27.29
C ASN A 401 -12.41 4.20 -27.44
N LYS A 402 -11.66 3.45 -28.26
CA LYS A 402 -10.23 3.65 -28.50
C LYS A 402 -9.90 5.08 -28.95
N LYS A 403 -10.76 5.70 -29.81
CA LYS A 403 -10.58 7.09 -30.24
C LYS A 403 -10.68 8.06 -29.05
N ARG A 404 -11.61 7.81 -28.11
CA ARG A 404 -11.75 8.61 -26.88
C ARG A 404 -10.53 8.47 -25.98
N SER A 405 -10.03 7.24 -25.81
CA SER A 405 -8.78 6.99 -25.05
C SER A 405 -7.59 7.71 -25.68
N PHE A 406 -7.45 7.65 -27.03
CA PHE A 406 -6.38 8.36 -27.73
C PHE A 406 -6.50 9.88 -27.58
N LEU A 407 -7.68 10.45 -27.78
CA LEU A 407 -7.90 11.90 -27.61
C LEU A 407 -7.57 12.40 -26.21
N ALA A 408 -7.82 11.58 -25.19
CA ALA A 408 -7.49 11.91 -23.81
C ALA A 408 -5.99 11.84 -23.52
N THR A 409 -5.24 11.03 -24.25
CA THR A 409 -3.80 10.80 -24.02
C THR A 409 -2.90 11.51 -25.04
N LYS A 410 -3.44 12.08 -26.11
CA LYS A 410 -2.68 12.69 -27.22
C LYS A 410 -1.77 13.87 -26.83
N HIS A 411 -1.98 14.47 -25.68
CA HIS A 411 -1.17 15.59 -25.21
C HIS A 411 0.13 15.13 -24.50
N PHE A 412 0.27 13.82 -24.20
CA PHE A 412 1.49 13.25 -23.65
C PHE A 412 1.97 11.98 -24.38
N PHE A 413 1.12 11.33 -25.19
CA PHE A 413 1.50 10.19 -26.04
C PHE A 413 1.43 10.54 -27.52
N ASN A 414 2.46 10.21 -28.27
CA ASN A 414 2.37 10.09 -29.72
C ASN A 414 1.59 8.81 -30.09
N ILE A 415 1.24 8.67 -31.36
CA ILE A 415 0.40 7.54 -31.81
C ILE A 415 1.04 6.16 -31.57
N ASN A 416 2.37 6.06 -31.67
CA ASN A 416 3.08 4.79 -31.47
C ASN A 416 3.13 4.42 -29.98
N ALA A 417 3.45 5.35 -29.10
CA ALA A 417 3.41 5.15 -27.65
C ALA A 417 2.00 4.79 -27.18
N PHE A 418 0.97 5.46 -27.70
CA PHE A 418 -0.42 5.10 -27.43
C PHE A 418 -0.75 3.68 -27.89
N LYS A 419 -0.35 3.28 -29.11
CA LYS A 419 -0.59 1.92 -29.61
C LYS A 419 0.09 0.87 -28.74
N ALA A 420 1.34 1.08 -28.33
CA ALA A 420 2.08 0.17 -27.47
C ALA A 420 1.42 0.05 -26.07
N TRP A 421 1.11 1.17 -25.41
CA TRP A 421 0.40 1.18 -24.13
C TRP A 421 -0.98 0.52 -24.22
N HIS A 422 -1.78 0.88 -25.24
CA HIS A 422 -3.12 0.33 -25.42
C HIS A 422 -3.08 -1.17 -25.72
N PHE A 423 -2.06 -1.67 -26.44
CA PHE A 423 -1.85 -3.10 -26.65
C PHE A 423 -1.52 -3.81 -25.34
N SER A 424 -0.61 -3.25 -24.54
CA SER A 424 -0.29 -3.79 -23.23
C SER A 424 -1.53 -3.88 -22.31
N VAL A 425 -2.32 -2.80 -22.23
CA VAL A 425 -3.56 -2.74 -21.44
C VAL A 425 -4.62 -3.71 -21.96
N ARG A 426 -4.73 -3.89 -23.26
CA ARG A 426 -5.77 -4.72 -23.89
C ARG A 426 -5.48 -6.22 -23.82
N PHE A 427 -4.23 -6.63 -23.92
CA PHE A 427 -3.85 -8.03 -24.07
C PHE A 427 -2.89 -8.51 -22.99
N ILE A 428 -1.80 -7.81 -22.71
CA ILE A 428 -0.77 -8.28 -21.79
C ILE A 428 -1.28 -8.23 -20.36
N ALA A 429 -1.78 -7.09 -19.89
CA ALA A 429 -2.22 -6.91 -18.52
C ALA A 429 -3.34 -7.89 -18.11
N PRO A 430 -4.43 -8.08 -18.90
CA PRO A 430 -5.46 -9.04 -18.54
C PRO A 430 -4.93 -10.48 -18.46
N VAL A 431 -4.07 -10.90 -19.39
CA VAL A 431 -3.50 -12.25 -19.41
C VAL A 431 -2.64 -12.48 -18.18
N VAL A 432 -1.75 -11.53 -17.86
CA VAL A 432 -0.89 -11.63 -16.68
C VAL A 432 -1.72 -11.68 -15.39
N ILE A 433 -2.70 -10.79 -15.23
CA ILE A 433 -3.54 -10.75 -14.02
C ILE A 433 -4.37 -12.03 -13.89
N LEU A 434 -4.97 -12.53 -14.99
CA LEU A 434 -5.75 -13.76 -14.98
C LEU A 434 -4.88 -14.98 -14.69
N ALA A 435 -3.68 -15.06 -15.27
CA ALA A 435 -2.74 -16.14 -14.99
C ALA A 435 -2.42 -16.20 -13.49
N ILE A 436 -2.14 -15.06 -12.88
CA ILE A 436 -1.90 -14.95 -11.43
C ILE A 436 -3.12 -15.42 -10.65
N PHE A 437 -4.28 -14.85 -10.98
CA PHE A 437 -5.52 -15.16 -10.28
C PHE A 437 -5.85 -16.67 -10.31
N ILE A 438 -5.69 -17.33 -11.46
CA ILE A 438 -5.97 -18.77 -11.60
C ILE A 438 -4.95 -19.62 -10.83
N LEU A 439 -3.69 -19.25 -10.92
CA LEU A 439 -2.60 -20.04 -10.35
C LEU A 439 -2.47 -19.91 -8.82
N GLN A 440 -3.10 -18.89 -8.22
CA GLN A 440 -3.22 -18.73 -6.76
C GLN A 440 -4.04 -19.86 -6.09
N PHE A 441 -4.86 -20.57 -6.86
CA PHE A 441 -5.74 -21.66 -6.36
C PHE A 441 -5.19 -23.05 -6.64
N LYS A 442 -3.99 -23.16 -7.22
CA LYS A 442 -3.26 -24.41 -7.36
C LYS A 442 -2.25 -24.59 -6.24
#